data_ac186fcc3665b5b4b3bd4e3318c44578
#
_entry.id   ac186fcc3665b5b4b3bd4e3318c44578
#
_cell.length_a   1.000
_cell.length_b   1.000
_cell.length_c   1.000
_cell.angle_alpha   90.00
_cell.angle_beta   90.00
_cell.angle_gamma   90.00
#
_symmetry.space_group_name_H-M   'P 1'
#
loop_
_entity.id
_entity.type
_entity.pdbx_description
1 polymer ?
#
loop_
_entity_poly.entity_id
_entity_poly.type
_entity_poly.pdbx_seq_one_letter_code
_entity_poly.pdbx_strand_id
1 'polypeptide(L)'
;MRILIADDHALIREGLKHILLEEFPAAFIAEAPDAESVLKMMISGDWDVIICDLSMPGRSGLDVVLHVKQNFPKIPVLILSIHPEEQYAIRAIKTGAAGYLSKDAAAEELVKAVRRVLLGRKYVSPQIADKLADELDQDRVSREPHEVLSQREFDVFLLLSAGYSVSEISGRLVLSTTTVSTYRGRIMGKMKMRSNADLTRYALDYKLI
;
A
#
# COMPACT_ATOMS: atom_id res chain seq x y z
N MET A 1 -18.02 0.55 -17.34
CA MET A 1 -17.12 0.48 -16.18
C MET A 1 -15.70 0.82 -16.63
N ARG A 2 -14.99 1.68 -15.90
CA ARG A 2 -13.63 2.14 -16.20
C ARG A 2 -12.70 1.76 -15.04
N ILE A 3 -11.69 0.95 -15.33
CA ILE A 3 -10.73 0.42 -14.34
C ILE A 3 -9.35 0.99 -14.68
N LEU A 4 -8.66 1.51 -13.69
CA LEU A 4 -7.26 1.91 -13.80
C LEU A 4 -6.39 0.92 -13.03
N ILE A 5 -5.43 0.29 -13.71
CA ILE A 5 -4.45 -0.63 -13.11
C ILE A 5 -3.10 0.10 -13.01
N ALA A 6 -2.55 0.15 -11.83
CA ALA A 6 -1.25 0.76 -11.54
C ALA A 6 -0.29 -0.26 -10.92
N ASP A 7 0.77 -0.60 -11.63
CA ASP A 7 1.82 -1.52 -11.21
C ASP A 7 3.07 -1.23 -12.07
N ASP A 8 4.26 -1.32 -11.54
CA ASP A 8 5.48 -1.09 -12.32
C ASP A 8 5.89 -2.32 -13.17
N HIS A 9 5.29 -3.50 -12.90
CA HIS A 9 5.53 -4.73 -13.65
C HIS A 9 4.52 -4.90 -14.79
N ALA A 10 4.96 -4.74 -16.04
CA ALA A 10 4.09 -4.85 -17.22
C ALA A 10 3.34 -6.19 -17.32
N LEU A 11 4.00 -7.31 -16.97
CA LEU A 11 3.39 -8.64 -17.00
C LEU A 11 2.26 -8.78 -15.99
N ILE A 12 2.39 -8.17 -14.81
CA ILE A 12 1.32 -8.16 -13.80
C ILE A 12 0.11 -7.36 -14.32
N ARG A 13 0.34 -6.18 -14.90
CA ARG A 13 -0.75 -5.37 -15.46
C ARG A 13 -1.50 -6.13 -16.55
N GLU A 14 -0.78 -6.81 -17.46
CA GLU A 14 -1.39 -7.60 -18.53
C GLU A 14 -2.20 -8.77 -17.98
N GLY A 15 -1.68 -9.50 -16.98
CA GLY A 15 -2.39 -10.59 -16.29
C GLY A 15 -3.66 -10.10 -15.61
N LEU A 16 -3.59 -9.00 -14.85
CA LEU A 16 -4.75 -8.40 -14.19
C LEU A 16 -5.82 -7.96 -15.21
N LYS A 17 -5.40 -7.35 -16.31
CA LYS A 17 -6.28 -6.94 -17.40
C LYS A 17 -7.01 -8.12 -18.02
N HIS A 18 -6.31 -9.23 -18.24
CA HIS A 18 -6.91 -10.45 -18.77
C HIS A 18 -8.00 -10.99 -17.85
N ILE A 19 -7.68 -11.18 -16.56
CA ILE A 19 -8.62 -11.64 -15.53
C ILE A 19 -9.86 -10.72 -15.46
N LEU A 20 -9.63 -9.41 -15.47
CA LEU A 20 -10.72 -8.45 -15.34
C LEU A 20 -11.60 -8.39 -16.60
N LEU A 21 -11.05 -8.56 -17.81
CA LEU A 21 -11.83 -8.60 -19.05
C LEU A 21 -12.63 -9.88 -19.21
N GLU A 22 -12.16 -11.02 -18.67
CA GLU A 22 -12.97 -12.24 -18.61
C GLU A 22 -14.26 -12.03 -17.83
N GLU A 23 -14.15 -11.35 -16.68
CA GLU A 23 -15.29 -11.12 -15.78
C GLU A 23 -16.13 -9.88 -16.18
N PHE A 24 -15.50 -8.87 -16.73
CA PHE A 24 -16.11 -7.60 -17.15
C PHE A 24 -15.80 -7.28 -18.62
N PRO A 25 -16.38 -8.02 -19.58
CA PRO A 25 -16.01 -7.89 -21.01
C PRO A 25 -16.21 -6.49 -21.61
N ALA A 26 -17.14 -5.70 -21.04
CA ALA A 26 -17.41 -4.32 -21.48
C ALA A 26 -16.62 -3.26 -20.69
N ALA A 27 -15.65 -3.66 -19.84
CA ALA A 27 -14.85 -2.71 -19.08
C ALA A 27 -13.80 -2.04 -19.98
N PHE A 28 -13.64 -0.74 -19.79
CA PHE A 28 -12.47 -0.02 -20.28
C PHE A 28 -11.37 -0.11 -19.25
N ILE A 29 -10.22 -0.64 -19.60
CA ILE A 29 -9.07 -0.78 -18.71
C ILE A 29 -7.92 0.05 -19.24
N ALA A 30 -7.40 0.94 -18.38
CA ALA A 30 -6.16 1.67 -18.64
C ALA A 30 -5.07 1.23 -17.67
N GLU A 31 -3.82 1.41 -18.08
CA GLU A 31 -2.63 0.98 -17.35
C GLU A 31 -1.72 2.16 -17.05
N ALA A 32 -1.18 2.19 -15.83
CA ALA A 32 -0.21 3.16 -15.36
C ALA A 32 1.03 2.42 -14.80
N PRO A 33 2.24 2.73 -15.27
CA PRO A 33 3.46 2.08 -14.79
C PRO A 33 3.98 2.65 -13.46
N ASP A 34 3.43 3.77 -13.00
CA ASP A 34 3.88 4.49 -11.81
C ASP A 34 2.78 5.40 -11.25
N ALA A 35 2.99 5.89 -10.03
CA ALA A 35 2.05 6.75 -9.34
C ALA A 35 1.80 8.09 -10.05
N GLU A 36 2.80 8.65 -10.73
CA GLU A 36 2.63 9.94 -11.43
C GLU A 36 1.72 9.79 -12.64
N SER A 37 1.83 8.67 -13.35
CA SER A 37 0.92 8.31 -14.45
C SER A 37 -0.51 8.15 -13.96
N VAL A 38 -0.71 7.50 -12.79
CA VAL A 38 -2.03 7.44 -12.14
C VAL A 38 -2.59 8.83 -11.93
N LEU A 39 -1.81 9.73 -11.28
CA LEU A 39 -2.28 11.09 -10.96
C LEU A 39 -2.63 11.89 -12.22
N LYS A 40 -1.88 11.74 -13.30
CA LYS A 40 -2.19 12.37 -14.59
C LYS A 40 -3.51 11.83 -15.18
N MET A 41 -3.70 10.50 -15.14
CA MET A 41 -4.91 9.87 -15.66
C MET A 41 -6.17 10.19 -14.83
N MET A 42 -6.01 10.45 -13.53
CA MET A 42 -7.10 10.89 -12.65
C MET A 42 -7.68 12.25 -13.05
N ILE A 43 -6.87 13.14 -13.59
CA ILE A 43 -7.31 14.49 -14.03
C ILE A 43 -8.13 14.40 -15.33
N SER A 44 -7.81 13.45 -16.19
CA SER A 44 -8.34 13.37 -17.57
C SER A 44 -9.48 12.35 -17.75
N GLY A 45 -9.85 11.60 -16.70
CA GLY A 45 -10.82 10.53 -16.85
C GLY A 45 -11.67 10.28 -15.61
N ASP A 46 -12.86 9.75 -15.86
CA ASP A 46 -13.71 9.21 -14.80
C ASP A 46 -13.36 7.73 -14.59
N TRP A 47 -13.13 7.33 -13.36
CA TRP A 47 -12.77 5.98 -12.99
C TRP A 47 -13.76 5.41 -11.98
N ASP A 48 -14.16 4.16 -12.19
CA ASP A 48 -15.04 3.46 -11.25
C ASP A 48 -14.23 2.77 -10.14
N VAL A 49 -13.00 2.33 -10.45
CA VAL A 49 -12.08 1.71 -9.47
C VAL A 49 -10.63 1.86 -9.93
N ILE A 50 -9.73 1.97 -8.97
CA ILE A 50 -8.29 1.90 -9.17
C ILE A 50 -7.76 0.66 -8.47
N ILE A 51 -6.99 -0.17 -9.18
CA ILE A 51 -6.21 -1.28 -8.63
C ILE A 51 -4.77 -0.82 -8.63
N CYS A 52 -4.14 -0.74 -7.48
CA CYS A 52 -2.86 -0.07 -7.34
C CYS A 52 -1.88 -0.94 -6.56
N ASP A 53 -0.72 -1.19 -7.16
CA ASP A 53 0.39 -1.79 -6.41
C ASP A 53 0.83 -0.86 -5.28
N LEU A 54 1.17 -1.48 -4.15
CA LEU A 54 1.71 -0.77 -2.98
C LEU A 54 3.11 -0.21 -3.27
N SER A 55 3.95 -0.97 -3.96
CA SER A 55 5.41 -0.76 -4.06
C SER A 55 5.83 -0.31 -5.46
N MET A 56 5.43 0.87 -5.86
CA MET A 56 5.87 1.46 -7.14
C MET A 56 7.09 2.37 -6.96
N PRO A 57 7.93 2.54 -8.00
CA PRO A 57 9.04 3.49 -7.98
C PRO A 57 8.59 4.93 -7.69
N GLY A 58 9.40 5.66 -6.93
CA GLY A 58 9.11 7.04 -6.54
C GLY A 58 8.04 7.12 -5.44
N ARG A 59 6.79 7.34 -5.80
CA ARG A 59 5.66 7.40 -4.85
C ARG A 59 5.04 6.02 -4.65
N SER A 60 4.69 5.71 -3.42
CA SER A 60 4.02 4.45 -3.07
C SER A 60 2.54 4.44 -3.48
N GLY A 61 1.94 3.25 -3.55
CA GLY A 61 0.49 3.13 -3.73
C GLY A 61 -0.32 3.80 -2.62
N LEU A 62 0.21 3.92 -1.39
CA LEU A 62 -0.47 4.67 -0.33
C LEU A 62 -0.49 6.18 -0.58
N ASP A 63 0.53 6.73 -1.24
CA ASP A 63 0.52 8.14 -1.66
C ASP A 63 -0.58 8.37 -2.71
N VAL A 64 -0.79 7.38 -3.60
CA VAL A 64 -1.93 7.39 -4.54
C VAL A 64 -3.26 7.33 -3.79
N VAL A 65 -3.42 6.41 -2.83
CA VAL A 65 -4.63 6.29 -2.00
C VAL A 65 -4.95 7.62 -1.32
N LEU A 66 -3.94 8.23 -0.68
CA LEU A 66 -4.12 9.50 0.03
C LEU A 66 -4.57 10.61 -0.92
N HIS A 67 -3.93 10.73 -2.08
CA HIS A 67 -4.29 11.73 -3.09
C HIS A 67 -5.70 11.52 -3.63
N VAL A 68 -6.05 10.29 -3.99
CA VAL A 68 -7.38 9.94 -4.49
C VAL A 68 -8.44 10.20 -3.43
N LYS A 69 -8.18 9.85 -2.16
CA LYS A 69 -9.12 10.10 -1.07
C LYS A 69 -9.39 11.59 -0.84
N GLN A 70 -8.38 12.43 -1.03
CA GLN A 70 -8.50 13.89 -0.86
C GLN A 70 -9.22 14.58 -2.02
N ASN A 71 -8.96 14.16 -3.25
CA ASN A 71 -9.41 14.87 -4.44
C ASN A 71 -10.57 14.17 -5.17
N PHE A 72 -10.68 12.84 -5.05
CA PHE A 72 -11.67 11.99 -5.72
C PHE A 72 -12.28 10.97 -4.74
N PRO A 73 -12.91 11.40 -3.63
CA PRO A 73 -13.29 10.54 -2.50
C PRO A 73 -14.27 9.42 -2.84
N LYS A 74 -14.95 9.51 -3.99
CA LYS A 74 -15.90 8.49 -4.45
C LYS A 74 -15.24 7.32 -5.16
N ILE A 75 -14.01 7.48 -5.64
CA ILE A 75 -13.31 6.45 -6.40
C ILE A 75 -12.62 5.51 -5.42
N PRO A 76 -13.01 4.22 -5.37
CA PRO A 76 -12.35 3.23 -4.53
C PRO A 76 -10.97 2.88 -5.08
N VAL A 77 -9.99 2.77 -4.18
CA VAL A 77 -8.65 2.26 -4.48
C VAL A 77 -8.48 0.91 -3.79
N LEU A 78 -8.27 -0.14 -4.55
CA LEU A 78 -7.90 -1.48 -4.08
C LEU A 78 -6.38 -1.59 -4.16
N ILE A 79 -5.73 -1.83 -3.03
CA ILE A 79 -4.28 -2.09 -2.99
C ILE A 79 -4.03 -3.57 -3.31
N LEU A 80 -3.08 -3.80 -4.21
CA LEU A 80 -2.56 -5.12 -4.54
C LEU A 80 -1.07 -5.16 -4.17
N SER A 81 -0.60 -6.19 -3.45
CA SER A 81 0.78 -6.18 -2.93
C SER A 81 1.33 -7.60 -2.70
N ILE A 82 2.66 -7.73 -2.83
CA ILE A 82 3.39 -8.94 -2.40
C ILE A 82 3.71 -8.92 -0.89
N HIS A 83 3.48 -7.79 -0.22
CA HIS A 83 3.79 -7.67 1.20
C HIS A 83 2.73 -8.34 2.07
N PRO A 84 3.13 -8.85 3.26
CA PRO A 84 2.20 -9.48 4.20
C PRO A 84 1.05 -8.55 4.59
N GLU A 85 -0.15 -9.09 4.56
CA GLU A 85 -1.38 -8.36 4.88
C GLU A 85 -1.35 -7.80 6.31
N GLU A 86 -0.81 -8.58 7.25
CA GLU A 86 -0.73 -8.23 8.66
C GLU A 86 0.03 -6.94 8.96
N GLN A 87 0.97 -6.58 8.09
CA GLN A 87 1.83 -5.40 8.26
C GLN A 87 1.29 -4.17 7.52
N TYR A 88 0.62 -4.38 6.39
CA TYR A 88 0.31 -3.28 5.48
C TYR A 88 -1.19 -2.99 5.31
N ALA A 89 -2.07 -4.00 5.48
CA ALA A 89 -3.48 -3.82 5.19
C ALA A 89 -4.16 -2.80 6.11
N ILE A 90 -3.90 -2.88 7.42
CA ILE A 90 -4.47 -1.91 8.39
C ILE A 90 -4.05 -0.49 8.02
N ARG A 91 -2.78 -0.29 7.69
CA ARG A 91 -2.23 0.99 7.27
C ARG A 91 -2.88 1.49 5.97
N ALA A 92 -3.08 0.63 4.99
CA ALA A 92 -3.77 0.95 3.75
C ALA A 92 -5.22 1.40 3.99
N ILE A 93 -5.95 0.65 4.81
CA ILE A 93 -7.34 0.97 5.16
C ILE A 93 -7.44 2.28 5.95
N LYS A 94 -6.55 2.52 6.92
CA LYS A 94 -6.48 3.79 7.67
C LYS A 94 -6.15 4.98 6.76
N THR A 95 -5.32 4.79 5.73
CA THR A 95 -5.02 5.82 4.72
C THR A 95 -6.23 6.12 3.82
N GLY A 96 -7.18 5.20 3.72
CA GLY A 96 -8.42 5.38 2.96
C GLY A 96 -8.62 4.39 1.82
N ALA A 97 -7.76 3.37 1.68
CA ALA A 97 -7.96 2.31 0.70
C ALA A 97 -9.33 1.65 0.87
N ALA A 98 -9.93 1.24 -0.24
CA ALA A 98 -11.18 0.49 -0.24
C ALA A 98 -10.97 -0.99 0.07
N GLY A 99 -9.74 -1.49 -0.14
CA GLY A 99 -9.38 -2.85 0.20
C GLY A 99 -7.89 -3.10 0.04
N TYR A 100 -7.48 -4.26 0.50
CA TYR A 100 -6.13 -4.80 0.36
C TYR A 100 -6.22 -6.26 -0.08
N LEU A 101 -5.36 -6.65 -1.02
CA LEU A 101 -5.28 -8.01 -1.55
C LEU A 101 -3.82 -8.38 -1.82
N SER A 102 -3.43 -9.60 -1.48
CA SER A 102 -2.13 -10.15 -1.88
C SER A 102 -2.08 -10.38 -3.40
N LYS A 103 -0.92 -10.13 -4.02
CA LYS A 103 -0.67 -10.50 -5.43
C LYS A 103 -0.68 -12.02 -5.66
N ASP A 104 -0.52 -12.81 -4.59
CA ASP A 104 -0.61 -14.27 -4.65
C ASP A 104 -2.06 -14.80 -4.57
N ALA A 105 -3.03 -13.90 -4.40
CA ALA A 105 -4.44 -14.28 -4.34
C ALA A 105 -4.92 -14.83 -5.69
N ALA A 106 -5.86 -15.77 -5.63
CA ALA A 106 -6.49 -16.31 -6.82
C ALA A 106 -7.26 -15.23 -7.61
N ALA A 107 -7.38 -15.43 -8.93
CA ALA A 107 -8.10 -14.52 -9.81
C ALA A 107 -9.54 -14.21 -9.32
N GLU A 108 -10.21 -15.24 -8.79
CA GLU A 108 -11.56 -15.13 -8.20
C GLU A 108 -11.63 -14.16 -7.02
N GLU A 109 -10.58 -14.12 -6.19
CA GLU A 109 -10.50 -13.18 -5.07
C GLU A 109 -10.35 -11.73 -5.55
N LEU A 110 -9.58 -11.49 -6.62
CA LEU A 110 -9.48 -10.18 -7.23
C LEU A 110 -10.86 -9.71 -7.75
N VAL A 111 -11.58 -10.57 -8.45
CA VAL A 111 -12.92 -10.26 -8.97
C VAL A 111 -13.90 -9.96 -7.83
N LYS A 112 -13.90 -10.77 -6.77
CA LYS A 112 -14.72 -10.53 -5.57
C LYS A 112 -14.39 -9.19 -4.91
N ALA A 113 -13.09 -8.87 -4.79
CA ALA A 113 -12.62 -7.61 -4.23
C ALA A 113 -13.13 -6.42 -5.06
N VAL A 114 -12.96 -6.46 -6.37
CA VAL A 114 -13.42 -5.41 -7.29
C VAL A 114 -14.93 -5.22 -7.19
N ARG A 115 -15.72 -6.30 -7.27
CA ARG A 115 -17.19 -6.22 -7.12
C ARG A 115 -17.60 -5.58 -5.78
N ARG A 116 -16.90 -5.94 -4.69
CA ARG A 116 -17.23 -5.45 -3.36
C ARG A 116 -16.92 -3.97 -3.20
N VAL A 117 -15.76 -3.51 -3.70
CA VAL A 117 -15.38 -2.10 -3.58
C VAL A 117 -16.21 -1.19 -4.49
N LEU A 118 -16.67 -1.67 -5.65
CA LEU A 118 -17.61 -0.96 -6.52
C LEU A 118 -18.98 -0.73 -5.86
N LEU A 119 -19.38 -1.60 -4.92
CA LEU A 119 -20.58 -1.43 -4.09
C LEU A 119 -20.35 -0.50 -2.89
N GLY A 120 -19.20 0.16 -2.80
CA GLY A 120 -18.83 1.03 -1.68
C GLY A 120 -18.46 0.28 -0.40
N ARG A 121 -18.27 -1.04 -0.46
CA ARG A 121 -17.90 -1.87 0.70
C ARG A 121 -16.40 -2.08 0.76
N LYS A 122 -15.84 -2.16 1.97
CA LYS A 122 -14.43 -2.51 2.14
C LYS A 122 -14.17 -3.98 1.84
N TYR A 123 -12.97 -4.27 1.30
CA TYR A 123 -12.48 -5.63 1.07
C TYR A 123 -11.19 -5.85 1.86
N VAL A 124 -11.28 -6.67 2.87
CA VAL A 124 -10.15 -7.12 3.70
C VAL A 124 -10.42 -8.57 4.13
N SER A 125 -9.37 -9.29 4.50
CA SER A 125 -9.51 -10.62 5.10
C SER A 125 -10.26 -10.55 6.45
N PRO A 126 -10.88 -11.66 6.90
CA PRO A 126 -11.50 -11.72 8.22
C PRO A 126 -10.52 -11.35 9.34
N GLN A 127 -9.27 -11.81 9.25
CA GLN A 127 -8.23 -11.53 10.25
C GLN A 127 -7.93 -10.03 10.39
N ILE A 128 -7.89 -9.31 9.27
CA ILE A 128 -7.68 -7.86 9.28
C ILE A 128 -8.93 -7.14 9.76
N ALA A 129 -10.13 -7.64 9.43
CA ALA A 129 -11.37 -7.08 9.93
C ALA A 129 -11.46 -7.16 11.46
N ASP A 130 -11.09 -8.30 12.06
CA ASP A 130 -11.04 -8.49 13.51
C ASP A 130 -10.04 -7.53 14.16
N LYS A 131 -8.80 -7.42 13.62
CA LYS A 131 -7.81 -6.48 14.12
C LYS A 131 -8.28 -5.02 14.06
N LEU A 132 -8.96 -4.62 12.98
CA LEU A 132 -9.53 -3.28 12.86
C LEU A 132 -10.65 -3.03 13.89
N ALA A 133 -11.46 -4.05 14.21
CA ALA A 133 -12.48 -3.97 15.25
C ALA A 133 -11.84 -3.82 16.64
N ASP A 134 -10.81 -4.62 16.95
CA ASP A 134 -10.07 -4.52 18.22
C ASP A 134 -9.44 -3.14 18.42
N GLU A 135 -8.93 -2.53 17.34
CA GLU A 135 -8.37 -1.17 17.40
C GLU A 135 -9.43 -0.07 17.63
N LEU A 136 -10.69 -0.30 17.23
CA LEU A 136 -11.78 0.62 17.50
C LEU A 136 -12.23 0.58 18.97
N ASP A 137 -12.11 -0.59 19.59
CA ASP A 137 -12.48 -0.80 21.02
C ASP A 137 -11.39 -0.30 21.98
N GLN A 138 -10.14 -0.24 21.52
CA GLN A 138 -9.06 0.39 22.27
C GLN A 138 -9.16 1.91 22.11
N ASP A 139 -9.85 2.55 23.05
CA ASP A 139 -9.97 4.00 23.13
C ASP A 139 -8.63 4.70 22.81
N ARG A 140 -8.64 5.52 21.79
CA ARG A 140 -7.77 6.64 21.35
C ARG A 140 -6.54 7.01 22.19
N VAL A 141 -5.85 6.06 22.79
CA VAL A 141 -4.62 6.29 23.55
C VAL A 141 -3.41 6.10 22.65
N SER A 142 -2.82 7.20 22.25
CA SER A 142 -1.52 7.36 21.56
C SER A 142 -1.30 6.50 20.30
N ARG A 143 -1.20 7.19 19.16
CA ARG A 143 -0.67 6.57 17.93
C ARG A 143 0.68 5.95 18.21
N GLU A 144 0.85 4.70 17.81
CA GLU A 144 2.13 4.03 17.92
C GLU A 144 3.22 4.78 17.12
N PRO A 145 4.47 4.85 17.63
CA PRO A 145 5.56 5.57 16.97
C PRO A 145 5.75 5.22 15.49
N HIS A 146 5.50 3.98 15.07
CA HIS A 146 5.63 3.57 13.67
C HIS A 146 4.48 4.04 12.77
N GLU A 147 3.33 4.40 13.33
CA GLU A 147 2.18 4.87 12.55
C GLU A 147 2.37 6.27 11.95
N VAL A 148 3.30 7.08 12.52
CA VAL A 148 3.62 8.41 11.99
C VAL A 148 4.62 8.39 10.83
N LEU A 149 5.16 7.22 10.50
CA LEU A 149 6.06 7.04 9.37
C LEU A 149 5.27 7.08 8.05
N SER A 150 5.81 7.74 7.03
CA SER A 150 5.33 7.56 5.66
C SER A 150 5.57 6.12 5.20
N GLN A 151 4.96 5.68 4.10
CA GLN A 151 5.16 4.31 3.62
C GLN A 151 6.63 4.00 3.34
N ARG A 152 7.34 4.89 2.66
CA ARG A 152 8.78 4.70 2.37
C ARG A 152 9.65 4.71 3.63
N GLU A 153 9.31 5.52 4.63
CA GLU A 153 9.99 5.47 5.93
C GLU A 153 9.71 4.14 6.64
N PHE A 154 8.49 3.63 6.55
CA PHE A 154 8.12 2.34 7.15
C PHE A 154 8.85 1.16 6.47
N ASP A 155 8.93 1.15 5.14
CA ASP A 155 9.69 0.13 4.40
C ASP A 155 11.18 0.13 4.81
N VAL A 156 11.79 1.32 4.89
CA VAL A 156 13.18 1.48 5.35
C VAL A 156 13.32 1.09 6.82
N PHE A 157 12.36 1.44 7.68
CA PHE A 157 12.33 1.06 9.09
C PHE A 157 12.35 -0.46 9.26
N LEU A 158 11.50 -1.20 8.56
CA LEU A 158 11.45 -2.67 8.65
C LEU A 158 12.78 -3.29 8.24
N LEU A 159 13.39 -2.82 7.15
CA LEU A 159 14.67 -3.35 6.68
C LEU A 159 15.83 -3.00 7.63
N LEU A 160 15.88 -1.78 8.19
CA LEU A 160 16.85 -1.41 9.23
C LEU A 160 16.69 -2.28 10.48
N SER A 161 15.45 -2.53 10.89
CA SER A 161 15.11 -3.36 12.05
C SER A 161 15.49 -4.83 11.84
N ALA A 162 15.40 -5.32 10.60
CA ALA A 162 15.84 -6.65 10.20
C ALA A 162 17.37 -6.76 10.03
N GLY A 163 18.14 -5.67 10.28
CA GLY A 163 19.59 -5.68 10.29
C GLY A 163 20.25 -5.35 8.94
N TYR A 164 19.49 -4.97 7.90
CA TYR A 164 20.08 -4.60 6.62
C TYR A 164 20.84 -3.27 6.71
N SER A 165 21.99 -3.20 6.05
CA SER A 165 22.78 -1.98 5.88
C SER A 165 22.10 -0.99 4.92
N VAL A 166 22.47 0.28 5.01
CA VAL A 166 22.00 1.34 4.10
C VAL A 166 22.25 0.97 2.62
N SER A 167 23.38 0.32 2.32
CA SER A 167 23.73 -0.10 0.96
C SER A 167 22.82 -1.21 0.46
N GLU A 168 22.52 -2.23 1.28
CA GLU A 168 21.62 -3.31 0.93
C GLU A 168 20.19 -2.81 0.75
N ILE A 169 19.73 -1.90 1.63
CA ILE A 169 18.41 -1.27 1.53
C ILE A 169 18.30 -0.46 0.24
N SER A 170 19.36 0.29 -0.13
CA SER A 170 19.38 1.07 -1.37
C SER A 170 19.19 0.18 -2.61
N GLY A 171 19.84 -0.97 -2.64
CA GLY A 171 19.67 -1.95 -3.72
C GLY A 171 18.27 -2.57 -3.75
N ARG A 172 17.71 -2.95 -2.59
CA ARG A 172 16.39 -3.59 -2.49
C ARG A 172 15.24 -2.65 -2.86
N LEU A 173 15.33 -1.38 -2.45
CA LEU A 173 14.25 -0.39 -2.69
C LEU A 173 14.48 0.45 -3.94
N VAL A 174 15.56 0.19 -4.70
CA VAL A 174 15.96 0.97 -5.88
C VAL A 174 16.06 2.47 -5.55
N LEU A 175 16.79 2.78 -4.47
CA LEU A 175 17.01 4.13 -3.96
C LEU A 175 18.52 4.45 -3.92
N SER A 176 18.88 5.72 -3.84
CA SER A 176 20.27 6.09 -3.52
C SER A 176 20.57 5.85 -2.03
N THR A 177 21.83 5.54 -1.69
CA THR A 177 22.28 5.43 -0.30
C THR A 177 22.05 6.70 0.50
N THR A 178 22.16 7.87 -0.14
CA THR A 178 21.85 9.17 0.46
C THR A 178 20.36 9.28 0.81
N THR A 179 19.49 8.82 -0.07
CA THR A 179 18.03 8.80 0.18
C THR A 179 17.69 7.91 1.36
N VAL A 180 18.25 6.70 1.42
CA VAL A 180 18.04 5.78 2.55
C VAL A 180 18.58 6.38 3.85
N SER A 181 19.75 7.01 3.84
CA SER A 181 20.30 7.71 5.02
C SER A 181 19.41 8.84 5.49
N THR A 182 18.80 9.59 4.57
CA THR A 182 17.83 10.64 4.89
C THR A 182 16.58 10.06 5.56
N TYR A 183 16.04 8.96 5.00
CA TYR A 183 14.91 8.26 5.63
C TYR A 183 15.26 7.75 7.02
N ARG A 184 16.44 7.12 7.19
CA ARG A 184 16.91 6.69 8.50
C ARG A 184 16.93 7.82 9.52
N GLY A 185 17.45 9.00 9.16
CA GLY A 185 17.44 10.18 10.03
C GLY A 185 16.02 10.63 10.42
N ARG A 186 15.10 10.65 9.45
CA ARG A 186 13.70 11.00 9.69
C ARG A 186 13.00 9.99 10.60
N ILE A 187 13.23 8.69 10.38
CA ILE A 187 12.70 7.59 11.21
C ILE A 187 13.14 7.77 12.65
N MET A 188 14.45 7.93 12.88
CA MET A 188 15.02 8.15 14.21
C MET A 188 14.36 9.35 14.93
N GLY A 189 14.19 10.47 14.20
CA GLY A 189 13.54 11.67 14.73
C GLY A 189 12.06 11.46 15.05
N LYS A 190 11.29 10.88 14.14
CA LYS A 190 9.86 10.65 14.30
C LYS A 190 9.55 9.64 15.41
N MET A 191 10.31 8.55 15.47
CA MET A 191 10.15 7.50 16.48
C MET A 191 10.86 7.81 17.79
N LYS A 192 11.63 8.92 17.88
CA LYS A 192 12.44 9.31 19.04
C LYS A 192 13.42 8.22 19.49
N MET A 193 14.00 7.51 18.52
CA MET A 193 14.98 6.43 18.74
C MET A 193 16.39 6.91 18.39
N ARG A 194 17.42 6.30 19.00
CA ARG A 194 18.82 6.74 18.88
C ARG A 194 19.71 5.79 18.08
N SER A 195 19.30 4.54 17.95
CA SER A 195 20.12 3.50 17.32
C SER A 195 19.27 2.50 16.50
N ASN A 196 19.90 1.78 15.58
CA ASN A 196 19.24 0.69 14.87
C ASN A 196 18.80 -0.42 15.86
N ALA A 197 19.56 -0.64 16.94
CA ALA A 197 19.17 -1.60 17.97
C ALA A 197 17.85 -1.22 18.68
N ASP A 198 17.58 0.07 18.86
CA ASP A 198 16.28 0.53 19.38
C ASP A 198 15.16 0.23 18.39
N LEU A 199 15.40 0.43 17.08
CA LEU A 199 14.45 0.10 16.03
C LEU A 199 14.16 -1.40 16.00
N THR A 200 15.20 -2.26 16.05
CA THR A 200 15.08 -3.71 16.07
C THR A 200 14.26 -4.19 17.28
N ARG A 201 14.61 -3.73 18.47
CA ARG A 201 13.87 -4.07 19.68
C ARG A 201 12.40 -3.69 19.59
N TYR A 202 12.13 -2.46 19.17
CA TYR A 202 10.77 -1.98 18.98
C TYR A 202 10.00 -2.83 17.95
N ALA A 203 10.61 -3.15 16.81
CA ALA A 203 9.98 -3.94 15.78
C ALA A 203 9.63 -5.36 16.25
N LEU A 204 10.48 -5.98 17.10
CA LEU A 204 10.21 -7.27 17.73
C LEU A 204 9.06 -7.17 18.76
N ASP A 205 9.08 -6.15 19.61
CA ASP A 205 8.05 -5.96 20.63
C ASP A 205 6.65 -5.80 20.03
N TYR A 206 6.58 -5.14 18.86
CA TYR A 206 5.33 -4.93 18.12
C TYR A 206 5.06 -5.97 17.02
N LYS A 207 5.87 -7.03 16.93
CA LYS A 207 5.74 -8.13 15.94
C LYS A 207 5.68 -7.61 14.49
N LEU A 208 6.50 -6.62 14.18
CA LEU A 208 6.60 -6.03 12.84
C LEU A 208 7.66 -6.75 11.97
N ILE A 209 8.54 -7.53 12.59
CA ILE A 209 9.55 -8.40 11.96
C ILE A 209 9.59 -9.74 12.64
#